data_663eecfbdc9818552cc7100e4bf937ee
#
_entry.id   663eecfbdc9818552cc7100e4bf937ee
#
_cell.length_a   1.000
_cell.length_b   1.000
_cell.length_c   1.000
_cell.angle_alpha   90.00
_cell.angle_beta   90.00
_cell.angle_gamma   90.00
#
_symmetry.space_group_name_H-M   'P 1'
#
loop_
_entity.id
_entity.type
_entity.pdbx_description
1 polymer ?
#
loop_
_entity_poly.entity_id
_entity_poly.type
_entity_poly.pdbx_seq_one_letter_code
_entity_poly.pdbx_strand_id
1 'polypeptide(L)'
;MIFGFNTDIKVRETVYHVQTELREQERRLESQVFVSGRCIGKRSTTLPLNAAEQDTQEMARAQHRWIVEAVREGFVDDVLNQESAMELVVQFLGSKRVSGEEVTLRFRVLSGGFIAPSAHIGARWKMESGSGSLKDTVTNDAGVAEMHLALGDGVAELEVRAHLDNRETVRRFLVKSAKM
;
A
#
# COMPACT_ATOMS: atom_id res chain seq x y z
N MET A 1 -27.13 -9.97 5.15
CA MET A 1 -27.06 -8.67 5.88
C MET A 1 -26.16 -7.74 5.06
N ILE A 2 -26.62 -6.55 4.68
CA ILE A 2 -25.84 -5.63 3.85
C ILE A 2 -24.87 -4.89 4.77
N PHE A 3 -23.57 -5.15 4.64
CA PHE A 3 -22.53 -4.37 5.32
C PHE A 3 -22.05 -3.27 4.37
N GLY A 4 -22.09 -2.05 4.85
CA GLY A 4 -21.56 -0.90 4.15
C GLY A 4 -20.80 0.04 5.10
N PHE A 5 -19.71 0.61 4.65
CA PHE A 5 -18.94 1.64 5.34
C PHE A 5 -18.91 2.89 4.48
N ASN A 6 -19.16 4.03 5.10
CA ASN A 6 -19.12 5.34 4.45
C ASN A 6 -18.27 6.30 5.29
N THR A 7 -17.37 7.03 4.66
CA THR A 7 -16.53 8.02 5.33
C THR A 7 -16.28 9.21 4.42
N ASP A 8 -16.48 10.40 4.95
CA ASP A 8 -16.09 11.66 4.32
C ASP A 8 -14.73 12.09 4.85
N ILE A 9 -13.83 12.48 3.94
CA ILE A 9 -12.47 12.89 4.27
C ILE A 9 -12.20 14.20 3.57
N LYS A 10 -11.87 15.24 4.34
CA LYS A 10 -11.39 16.50 3.77
C LYS A 10 -9.86 16.48 3.70
N VAL A 11 -9.34 16.60 2.46
CA VAL A 11 -7.92 16.78 2.19
C VAL A 11 -7.74 18.12 1.48
N ARG A 12 -7.13 19.07 2.16
CA ARG A 12 -7.06 20.49 1.73
C ARG A 12 -8.47 21.02 1.47
N GLU A 13 -8.78 21.46 0.23
CA GLU A 13 -10.10 22.02 -0.15
C GLU A 13 -11.04 20.97 -0.76
N THR A 14 -10.60 19.72 -0.90
CA THR A 14 -11.36 18.65 -1.55
C THR A 14 -11.97 17.72 -0.50
N VAL A 15 -13.27 17.43 -0.63
CA VAL A 15 -13.97 16.41 0.14
C VAL A 15 -14.07 15.14 -0.69
N TYR A 16 -13.55 14.07 -0.16
CA TYR A 16 -13.65 12.72 -0.71
C TYR A 16 -14.69 11.94 0.07
N HIS A 17 -15.58 11.26 -0.63
CA HIS A 17 -16.53 10.33 -0.03
C HIS A 17 -16.12 8.91 -0.39
N VAL A 18 -15.76 8.11 0.61
CA VAL A 18 -15.36 6.70 0.45
C VAL A 18 -16.51 5.81 0.87
N GLN A 19 -16.95 4.94 -0.03
CA GLN A 19 -18.01 3.97 0.22
C GLN A 19 -17.46 2.56 -0.02
N THR A 20 -17.71 1.63 0.90
CA THR A 20 -17.35 0.21 0.75
C THR A 20 -18.57 -0.65 1.00
N GLU A 21 -18.89 -1.54 0.08
CA GLU A 21 -20.06 -2.41 0.12
C GLU A 21 -19.69 -3.87 -0.16
N LEU A 22 -20.43 -4.78 0.47
CA LEU A 22 -20.42 -6.18 0.12
C LEU A 22 -21.43 -6.46 -0.99
N ARG A 23 -20.94 -6.95 -2.13
CA ARG A 23 -21.77 -7.49 -3.23
C ARG A 23 -21.94 -9.00 -3.04
N GLU A 24 -22.94 -9.41 -2.26
CA GLU A 24 -23.12 -10.81 -1.86
C GLU A 24 -23.23 -11.75 -3.05
N GLN A 25 -24.05 -11.40 -4.05
CA GLN A 25 -24.27 -12.22 -5.25
C GLN A 25 -23.00 -12.43 -6.07
N GLU A 26 -22.13 -11.43 -6.11
CA GLU A 26 -20.87 -11.43 -6.84
C GLU A 26 -19.71 -11.88 -5.98
N ARG A 27 -19.96 -12.12 -4.68
CA ARG A 27 -18.96 -12.51 -3.68
C ARG A 27 -17.74 -11.62 -3.70
N ARG A 28 -17.95 -10.33 -3.70
CA ARG A 28 -16.87 -9.34 -3.70
C ARG A 28 -17.17 -8.14 -2.81
N LEU A 29 -16.11 -7.56 -2.30
CA LEU A 29 -16.13 -6.25 -1.68
C LEU A 29 -15.86 -5.22 -2.77
N GLU A 30 -16.67 -4.18 -2.83
CA GLU A 30 -16.46 -3.06 -3.73
C GLU A 30 -16.34 -1.77 -2.92
N SER A 31 -15.24 -1.06 -3.14
CA SER A 31 -15.04 0.29 -2.60
C SER A 31 -15.02 1.30 -3.72
N GLN A 32 -15.70 2.41 -3.52
CA GLN A 32 -15.78 3.52 -4.47
C GLN A 32 -15.36 4.80 -3.77
N VAL A 33 -14.71 5.69 -4.51
CA VAL A 33 -14.35 7.02 -4.02
C VAL A 33 -14.97 8.07 -4.92
N PHE A 34 -15.61 9.04 -4.30
CA PHE A 34 -16.30 10.14 -5.00
C PHE A 34 -15.69 11.47 -4.60
N VAL A 35 -15.66 12.40 -5.55
CA VAL A 35 -15.35 13.81 -5.35
C VAL A 35 -16.45 14.64 -6.02
N SER A 36 -17.08 15.52 -5.28
CA SER A 36 -18.21 16.35 -5.78
C SER A 36 -19.28 15.52 -6.49
N GLY A 37 -19.63 14.34 -5.93
CA GLY A 37 -20.63 13.42 -6.49
C GLY A 37 -20.17 12.60 -7.70
N ARG A 38 -18.95 12.80 -8.20
CA ARG A 38 -18.38 12.01 -9.28
C ARG A 38 -17.53 10.88 -8.73
N CYS A 39 -17.77 9.64 -9.14
CA CYS A 39 -16.87 8.52 -8.85
C CYS A 39 -15.56 8.73 -9.59
N ILE A 40 -14.46 8.82 -8.83
CA ILE A 40 -13.09 8.98 -9.37
C ILE A 40 -12.38 7.64 -9.53
N GLY A 41 -12.89 6.58 -8.92
CA GLY A 41 -12.36 5.24 -9.08
C GLY A 41 -13.01 4.25 -8.12
N LYS A 42 -12.77 2.97 -8.39
CA LYS A 42 -13.27 1.86 -7.59
C LYS A 42 -12.23 0.79 -7.39
N ARG A 43 -12.38 0.02 -6.33
CA ARG A 43 -11.61 -1.18 -6.05
C ARG A 43 -12.54 -2.33 -5.73
N SER A 44 -12.30 -3.48 -6.34
CA SER A 44 -13.03 -4.72 -6.06
C SER A 44 -12.07 -5.78 -5.53
N THR A 45 -12.48 -6.51 -4.49
CA THR A 45 -11.74 -7.65 -3.93
C THR A 45 -12.67 -8.86 -3.87
N THR A 46 -12.28 -9.94 -4.52
CA THR A 46 -13.04 -11.21 -4.51
C THR A 46 -12.90 -11.89 -3.14
N LEU A 47 -14.01 -12.34 -2.59
CA LEU A 47 -14.04 -13.06 -1.32
C LEU A 47 -13.69 -14.55 -1.50
N PRO A 48 -12.97 -15.15 -0.54
CA PRO A 48 -12.75 -16.60 -0.51
C PRO A 48 -14.06 -17.39 -0.51
N LEU A 49 -14.07 -18.57 -1.12
CA LEU A 49 -15.27 -19.42 -1.24
C LEU A 49 -15.90 -19.76 0.11
N ASN A 50 -15.11 -19.89 1.15
CA ASN A 50 -15.53 -20.31 2.49
C ASN A 50 -15.32 -19.19 3.54
N ALA A 51 -15.31 -17.91 3.12
CA ALA A 51 -15.18 -16.82 4.06
C ALA A 51 -16.38 -16.81 5.03
N ALA A 52 -16.12 -16.84 6.32
CA ALA A 52 -17.14 -16.64 7.32
C ALA A 52 -17.66 -15.19 7.29
N GLU A 53 -18.87 -14.96 7.77
CA GLU A 53 -19.48 -13.62 7.79
C GLU A 53 -18.62 -12.62 8.57
N GLN A 54 -18.05 -13.05 9.69
CA GLN A 54 -17.17 -12.25 10.52
C GLN A 54 -15.88 -11.86 9.77
N ASP A 55 -15.26 -12.83 9.09
CA ASP A 55 -14.06 -12.57 8.27
C ASP A 55 -14.35 -11.58 7.15
N THR A 56 -15.51 -11.73 6.50
CA THR A 56 -15.97 -10.83 5.43
C THR A 56 -16.13 -9.40 5.95
N GLN A 57 -16.68 -9.23 7.15
CA GLN A 57 -16.83 -7.91 7.77
C GLN A 57 -15.49 -7.29 8.13
N GLU A 58 -14.55 -8.08 8.65
CA GLU A 58 -13.18 -7.61 8.94
C GLU A 58 -12.44 -7.22 7.66
N MET A 59 -12.58 -8.01 6.60
CA MET A 59 -12.04 -7.68 5.27
C MET A 59 -12.61 -6.38 4.72
N ALA A 60 -13.93 -6.19 4.81
CA ALA A 60 -14.57 -4.95 4.36
C ALA A 60 -14.07 -3.73 5.15
N ARG A 61 -13.97 -3.86 6.46
CA ARG A 61 -13.43 -2.80 7.35
C ARG A 61 -11.96 -2.49 7.04
N ALA A 62 -11.15 -3.51 6.81
CA ALA A 62 -9.74 -3.35 6.48
C ALA A 62 -9.56 -2.65 5.11
N GLN A 63 -10.31 -3.08 4.08
CA GLN A 63 -10.28 -2.44 2.76
C GLN A 63 -10.74 -1.00 2.82
N HIS A 64 -11.83 -0.72 3.54
CA HIS A 64 -12.36 0.63 3.71
C HIS A 64 -11.31 1.55 4.37
N ARG A 65 -10.74 1.13 5.50
CA ARG A 65 -9.71 1.87 6.23
C ARG A 65 -8.50 2.15 5.36
N TRP A 66 -8.04 1.17 4.61
CA TRP A 66 -6.90 1.32 3.72
C TRP A 66 -7.13 2.39 2.64
N ILE A 67 -8.32 2.42 2.02
CA ILE A 67 -8.65 3.45 1.03
C ILE A 67 -8.77 4.83 1.67
N VAL A 68 -9.35 4.92 2.87
CA VAL A 68 -9.40 6.15 3.65
C VAL A 68 -8.00 6.71 3.92
N GLU A 69 -7.04 5.86 4.28
CA GLU A 69 -5.64 6.25 4.48
C GLU A 69 -4.98 6.67 3.16
N ALA A 70 -5.22 5.95 2.07
CA ALA A 70 -4.70 6.31 0.74
C ALA A 70 -5.18 7.69 0.29
N VAL A 71 -6.44 8.03 0.55
CA VAL A 71 -6.98 9.38 0.28
C VAL A 71 -6.25 10.43 1.12
N ARG A 72 -6.05 10.19 2.41
CA ARG A 72 -5.35 11.13 3.31
C ARG A 72 -3.90 11.38 2.90
N GLU A 73 -3.24 10.36 2.43
CA GLU A 73 -1.82 10.40 2.03
C GLU A 73 -1.61 10.80 0.56
N GLY A 74 -2.69 10.94 -0.23
CA GLY A 74 -2.65 11.46 -1.59
C GLY A 74 -2.26 10.47 -2.68
N PHE A 75 -2.35 9.15 -2.42
CA PHE A 75 -2.08 8.10 -3.41
C PHE A 75 -3.32 7.26 -3.77
N VAL A 76 -4.49 7.86 -3.66
CA VAL A 76 -5.78 7.21 -3.93
C VAL A 76 -5.88 6.62 -5.36
N ASP A 77 -5.29 7.28 -6.36
CA ASP A 77 -5.29 6.81 -7.74
C ASP A 77 -4.54 5.49 -7.92
N ASP A 78 -3.47 5.28 -7.15
CA ASP A 78 -2.68 4.04 -7.18
C ASP A 78 -3.46 2.85 -6.58
N VAL A 79 -4.47 3.15 -5.78
CA VAL A 79 -5.26 2.16 -5.03
C VAL A 79 -6.53 1.76 -5.75
N LEU A 80 -7.18 2.71 -6.45
CA LEU A 80 -8.53 2.52 -6.98
C LEU A 80 -8.60 1.80 -8.31
N ASN A 81 -7.62 1.97 -9.19
CA ASN A 81 -7.71 1.48 -10.57
C ASN A 81 -7.12 0.06 -10.75
N GLN A 82 -6.99 -0.68 -9.68
CA GLN A 82 -6.45 -2.04 -9.71
C GLN A 82 -7.60 -3.06 -9.70
N GLU A 83 -7.94 -3.59 -10.87
CA GLU A 83 -8.71 -4.83 -11.01
C GLU A 83 -7.79 -6.02 -10.72
N SER A 84 -7.54 -6.32 -9.45
CA SER A 84 -6.84 -7.56 -9.19
C SER A 84 -7.05 -8.06 -7.76
N ALA A 85 -7.72 -9.18 -7.69
CA ALA A 85 -8.03 -9.85 -6.43
C ALA A 85 -6.81 -10.31 -5.63
N MET A 86 -5.59 -10.17 -6.17
CA MET A 86 -4.37 -10.69 -5.54
C MET A 86 -3.09 -9.91 -5.87
N GLU A 87 -3.18 -8.67 -6.29
CA GLU A 87 -1.98 -7.92 -6.62
C GLU A 87 -1.18 -7.57 -5.36
N LEU A 88 0.14 -7.74 -5.45
CA LEU A 88 1.05 -7.24 -4.44
C LEU A 88 1.29 -5.74 -4.67
N VAL A 89 1.19 -4.97 -3.61
CA VAL A 89 1.47 -3.53 -3.62
C VAL A 89 2.55 -3.23 -2.60
N VAL A 90 3.59 -2.53 -3.02
CA VAL A 90 4.62 -1.99 -2.13
C VAL A 90 4.34 -0.52 -1.89
N GLN A 91 4.21 -0.14 -0.62
CA GLN A 91 4.07 1.24 -0.16
C GLN A 91 5.36 1.66 0.55
N PHE A 92 5.86 2.84 0.22
CA PHE A 92 6.95 3.47 0.95
C PHE A 92 6.38 4.26 2.13
N LEU A 93 6.71 3.84 3.36
CA LEU A 93 6.21 4.47 4.59
C LEU A 93 7.09 5.64 5.06
N GLY A 94 8.24 5.84 4.40
CA GLY A 94 9.17 6.90 4.72
C GLY A 94 10.56 6.39 5.08
N SER A 95 11.43 7.33 5.38
CA SER A 95 12.81 7.09 5.80
C SER A 95 13.09 7.78 7.11
N LYS A 96 13.98 7.19 7.92
CA LYS A 96 14.48 7.76 9.18
C LYS A 96 16.01 7.72 9.19
N ARG A 97 16.66 8.84 9.44
CA ARG A 97 18.11 8.87 9.64
C ARG A 97 18.45 8.19 10.97
N VAL A 98 19.37 7.25 10.91
CA VAL A 98 19.83 6.48 12.08
C VAL A 98 21.15 7.06 12.61
N SER A 99 22.14 7.21 11.74
CA SER A 99 23.44 7.79 12.09
C SER A 99 24.16 8.27 10.83
N GLY A 100 24.86 9.41 10.91
CA GLY A 100 25.69 9.91 9.81
C GLY A 100 24.94 9.89 8.47
N GLU A 101 25.42 9.06 7.55
CA GLU A 101 24.85 8.89 6.21
C GLU A 101 23.80 7.78 6.12
N GLU A 102 23.61 7.01 7.19
CA GLU A 102 22.71 5.85 7.18
C GLU A 102 21.25 6.23 7.44
N VAL A 103 20.37 5.75 6.58
CA VAL A 103 18.92 5.88 6.70
C VAL A 103 18.26 4.53 6.75
N THR A 104 17.26 4.37 7.60
CA THR A 104 16.33 3.24 7.57
C THR A 104 15.15 3.59 6.68
N LEU A 105 14.90 2.74 5.70
CA LEU A 105 13.78 2.80 4.78
C LEU A 105 12.71 1.83 5.26
N ARG A 106 11.45 2.27 5.30
CA ARG A 106 10.33 1.43 5.71
C ARG A 106 9.37 1.24 4.58
N PHE A 107 9.03 -0.01 4.32
CA PHE A 107 8.07 -0.40 3.28
C PHE A 107 6.96 -1.26 3.88
N ARG A 108 5.75 -1.13 3.36
CA ARG A 108 4.64 -2.04 3.64
C ARG A 108 4.30 -2.80 2.38
N VAL A 109 4.08 -4.09 2.51
CA VAL A 109 3.57 -4.93 1.42
C VAL A 109 2.12 -5.28 1.72
N LEU A 110 1.28 -5.12 0.71
CA LEU A 110 -0.13 -5.49 0.73
C LEU A 110 -0.39 -6.53 -0.35
N SER A 111 -1.30 -7.45 -0.07
CA SER A 111 -1.81 -8.44 -1.00
C SER A 111 -3.33 -8.33 -1.06
N GLY A 112 -3.87 -7.98 -2.22
CA GLY A 112 -5.31 -7.77 -2.35
C GLY A 112 -5.88 -6.68 -1.43
N GLY A 113 -5.04 -5.74 -0.94
CA GLY A 113 -5.44 -4.69 0.00
C GLY A 113 -5.24 -5.05 1.48
N PHE A 114 -4.81 -6.28 1.79
CA PHE A 114 -4.51 -6.71 3.16
C PHE A 114 -3.01 -6.70 3.42
N ILE A 115 -2.62 -6.52 4.68
CA ILE A 115 -1.22 -6.69 5.07
C ILE A 115 -0.71 -8.06 4.62
N ALA A 116 0.50 -8.08 4.09
CA ALA A 116 1.17 -9.28 3.60
C ALA A 116 2.36 -9.61 4.51
N PRO A 117 2.17 -10.35 5.60
CA PRO A 117 3.27 -10.84 6.42
C PRO A 117 4.09 -11.86 5.64
N SER A 118 5.37 -11.99 6.00
CA SER A 118 6.31 -12.92 5.38
C SER A 118 6.52 -12.73 3.87
N ALA A 119 6.14 -11.60 3.31
CA ALA A 119 6.49 -11.24 1.94
C ALA A 119 7.99 -10.94 1.84
N HIS A 120 8.66 -11.58 0.89
CA HIS A 120 10.06 -11.27 0.60
C HIS A 120 10.15 -9.91 -0.10
N ILE A 121 11.08 -9.09 0.33
CA ILE A 121 11.31 -7.76 -0.22
C ILE A 121 12.80 -7.52 -0.42
N GLY A 122 13.15 -7.07 -1.61
CA GLY A 122 14.50 -6.68 -1.99
C GLY A 122 14.48 -5.30 -2.67
N ALA A 123 15.58 -4.59 -2.64
CA ALA A 123 15.68 -3.30 -3.31
C ALA A 123 17.05 -3.14 -3.99
N ARG A 124 17.02 -2.51 -5.17
CA ARG A 124 18.20 -1.97 -5.84
C ARG A 124 18.15 -0.47 -5.73
N TRP A 125 19.31 0.15 -5.55
CA TRP A 125 19.45 1.59 -5.49
C TRP A 125 20.40 2.10 -6.57
N LYS A 126 20.14 3.33 -7.01
CA LYS A 126 21.00 4.08 -7.90
C LYS A 126 21.10 5.53 -7.41
N MET A 127 22.32 6.02 -7.28
CA MET A 127 22.68 7.40 -6.93
C MET A 127 23.73 7.90 -7.93
N GLU A 128 24.06 9.18 -7.90
CA GLU A 128 25.19 9.73 -8.70
C GLU A 128 26.51 9.07 -8.35
N SER A 129 26.70 8.70 -7.08
CA SER A 129 27.92 8.05 -6.56
C SER A 129 28.03 6.57 -6.91
N GLY A 130 26.98 5.92 -7.46
CA GLY A 130 27.00 4.50 -7.80
C GLY A 130 25.65 3.83 -7.70
N SER A 131 25.67 2.51 -7.75
CA SER A 131 24.48 1.66 -7.63
C SER A 131 24.78 0.38 -6.86
N GLY A 132 23.78 -0.25 -6.31
CA GLY A 132 23.91 -1.51 -5.58
C GLY A 132 22.57 -2.12 -5.20
N SER A 133 22.62 -3.17 -4.37
CA SER A 133 21.44 -3.82 -3.82
C SER A 133 21.45 -3.72 -2.30
N LEU A 134 20.27 -3.60 -1.72
CA LEU A 134 20.09 -3.74 -0.28
C LEU A 134 19.92 -5.22 0.08
N LYS A 135 20.20 -5.54 1.35
CA LYS A 135 19.96 -6.89 1.85
C LYS A 135 18.49 -7.22 1.80
N ASP A 136 18.15 -8.36 1.19
CA ASP A 136 16.80 -8.88 1.18
C ASP A 136 16.31 -9.17 2.60
N THR A 137 15.03 -8.91 2.82
CA THR A 137 14.36 -9.11 4.11
C THR A 137 12.94 -9.64 3.88
N VAL A 138 12.22 -9.89 4.95
CA VAL A 138 10.80 -10.27 4.92
C VAL A 138 9.97 -9.30 5.74
N THR A 139 8.71 -9.13 5.35
CA THR A 139 7.77 -8.33 6.14
C THR A 139 7.39 -9.03 7.44
N ASN A 140 7.22 -8.25 8.50
CA ASN A 140 6.71 -8.71 9.78
C ASN A 140 5.18 -8.91 9.76
N ASP A 141 4.58 -9.22 10.91
CA ASP A 141 3.12 -9.44 11.06
C ASP A 141 2.26 -8.23 10.69
N ALA A 142 2.83 -7.02 10.71
CA ALA A 142 2.19 -5.80 10.23
C ALA A 142 2.40 -5.53 8.72
N GLY A 143 2.98 -6.50 7.99
CA GLY A 143 3.33 -6.37 6.58
C GLY A 143 4.45 -5.37 6.32
N VAL A 144 5.26 -5.01 7.33
CA VAL A 144 6.30 -3.98 7.23
C VAL A 144 7.69 -4.61 7.20
N ALA A 145 8.53 -4.10 6.31
CA ALA A 145 9.95 -4.41 6.21
C ALA A 145 10.78 -3.14 6.39
N GLU A 146 11.95 -3.29 6.98
CA GLU A 146 12.94 -2.23 7.15
C GLU A 146 14.23 -2.59 6.41
N MET A 147 14.80 -1.62 5.71
CA MET A 147 16.05 -1.75 4.96
C MET A 147 16.96 -0.56 5.28
N HIS A 148 18.27 -0.78 5.23
CA HIS A 148 19.26 0.24 5.53
C HIS A 148 20.00 0.67 4.25
N LEU A 149 20.14 1.98 4.06
CA LEU A 149 20.82 2.58 2.92
C LEU A 149 21.76 3.70 3.41
N ALA A 150 23.00 3.67 2.94
CA ALA A 150 23.91 4.81 3.09
C ALA A 150 23.56 5.85 2.00
N LEU A 151 22.79 6.87 2.35
CA LEU A 151 22.26 7.86 1.41
C LEU A 151 23.06 9.16 1.38
N GLY A 152 23.74 9.51 2.46
CA GLY A 152 24.40 10.82 2.60
C GLY A 152 23.39 11.97 2.45
N ASP A 153 23.78 13.03 1.78
CA ASP A 153 22.90 14.18 1.45
C ASP A 153 22.32 14.09 0.02
N GLY A 154 22.42 12.92 -0.58
CA GLY A 154 22.00 12.67 -1.95
C GLY A 154 20.52 12.31 -2.14
N VAL A 155 20.22 11.97 -3.37
CA VAL A 155 18.94 11.39 -3.80
C VAL A 155 19.23 9.99 -4.33
N ALA A 156 18.48 9.00 -3.88
CA ALA A 156 18.54 7.65 -4.41
C ALA A 156 17.24 7.32 -5.16
N GLU A 157 17.37 6.75 -6.35
CA GLU A 157 16.31 6.00 -7.02
C GLU A 157 16.34 4.57 -6.49
N LEU A 158 15.22 4.10 -5.97
CA LEU A 158 15.05 2.74 -5.46
C LEU A 158 14.10 1.98 -6.39
N GLU A 159 14.53 0.81 -6.84
CA GLU A 159 13.65 -0.19 -7.43
C GLU A 159 13.41 -1.27 -6.38
N VAL A 160 12.22 -1.31 -5.83
CA VAL A 160 11.83 -2.25 -4.77
C VAL A 160 10.99 -3.35 -5.37
N ARG A 161 11.39 -4.59 -5.11
CA ARG A 161 10.71 -5.81 -5.54
C ARG A 161 10.15 -6.51 -4.32
N ALA A 162 8.86 -6.87 -4.36
CA ALA A 162 8.25 -7.73 -3.37
C ALA A 162 7.72 -9.01 -4.01
N HIS A 163 7.85 -10.11 -3.29
CA HIS A 163 7.42 -11.44 -3.72
C HIS A 163 6.68 -12.15 -2.57
N LEU A 164 5.53 -12.72 -2.88
CA LEU A 164 4.76 -13.57 -1.95
C LEU A 164 4.08 -14.68 -2.76
N ASP A 165 4.34 -15.94 -2.39
CA ASP A 165 3.92 -17.12 -3.15
C ASP A 165 4.41 -17.05 -4.62
N ASN A 166 3.47 -17.10 -5.59
CA ASN A 166 3.77 -16.99 -7.02
C ASN A 166 3.55 -15.58 -7.57
N ARG A 167 3.46 -14.57 -6.71
CA ARG A 167 3.17 -13.17 -7.09
C ARG A 167 4.38 -12.29 -6.85
N GLU A 168 4.62 -11.40 -7.78
CA GLU A 168 5.70 -10.43 -7.70
C GLU A 168 5.19 -9.05 -8.11
N THR A 169 5.75 -8.02 -7.48
CA THR A 169 5.56 -6.63 -7.89
C THR A 169 6.87 -5.87 -7.81
N VAL A 170 7.01 -4.86 -8.66
CA VAL A 170 8.17 -3.96 -8.68
C VAL A 170 7.65 -2.52 -8.64
N ARG A 171 8.22 -1.72 -7.74
CA ARG A 171 7.90 -0.28 -7.62
C ARG A 171 9.16 0.54 -7.54
N ARG A 172 9.11 1.76 -8.08
CA ARG A 172 10.20 2.73 -8.05
C ARG A 172 9.87 3.90 -7.15
N PHE A 173 10.84 4.30 -6.34
CA PHE A 173 10.72 5.40 -5.39
C PHE A 173 11.94 6.31 -5.51
N LEU A 174 11.71 7.61 -5.33
CA LEU A 174 12.77 8.59 -5.14
C LEU A 174 12.87 8.91 -3.65
N VAL A 175 14.00 8.59 -3.06
CA VAL A 175 14.28 8.87 -1.64
C VAL A 175 15.28 10.00 -1.55
N LYS A 176 14.92 11.04 -0.81
CA LYS A 176 15.80 12.17 -0.50
C LYS A 176 16.19 12.11 0.96
N SER A 177 17.44 12.43 1.26
CA SER A 177 17.83 12.67 2.64
C SER A 177 17.07 13.89 3.16
N ALA A 178 16.33 13.70 4.28
CA ALA A 178 15.74 14.83 4.96
C ALA A 178 16.91 15.70 5.52
N LYS A 179 17.05 16.94 5.05
CA LYS A 179 17.89 17.91 5.72
C LYS A 179 17.33 18.12 7.13
N MET A 180 18.19 17.98 8.13
CA MET A 180 17.86 18.44 9.49
C MET A 180 17.68 19.94 9.49
#